data_aa4fb06346f5dd9d3657e23c836dcea5
#
_entry.id   aa4fb06346f5dd9d3657e23c836dcea5
#
_cell.length_a   1.000
_cell.length_b   1.000
_cell.length_c   1.000
_cell.angle_alpha   90.00
_cell.angle_beta   90.00
_cell.angle_gamma   90.00
#
_symmetry.space_group_name_H-M   'P 1'
#
loop_
_entity.id
_entity.type
_entity.pdbx_description
1 polymer ?
#
loop_
_entity_poly.entity_id
_entity_poly.type
_entity_poly.pdbx_seq_one_letter_code
_entity_poly.pdbx_strand_id
1 'polypeptide(L)'
;MRISRLLRSALRPLLRRPAFLLAEPWEIPQSSATGEDIFFCFRLLLGRPPNHEEWGGHFAQRGTDLDALVRSYMTSFEFSRRANTLLGARSDGRVSLARSKGFSIYVQEADATISEHVKRDAYEPNVTAVFVDRVRRGMHVLDIGANIGWYTMLSASLVGPSGSVTAIEPNPDSAKLLEASRRANGFDNVTVLQVAAGREAGLLVLHGSYGDAMTLATPEDAAALTRATTVPSFKVDDLIPREKKIDVVKIDVQGAEYNAVLGASALIERCHPTIVSEFSPSMMPGISGVDGREYLRYLLGFGYKIAVIESDGTLRDCGTDAETVMDAYTSSGVDHIDIILD
;
A
#
# COMPACT_ATOMS: atom_id res chain seq x y z
N MET A 1 -47.83 -34.17 -23.43
CA MET A 1 -48.14 -33.27 -22.29
C MET A 1 -47.88 -31.83 -22.76
N ARG A 2 -48.95 -31.04 -22.97
CA ARG A 2 -48.84 -29.64 -23.48
C ARG A 2 -48.50 -28.71 -22.30
N ILE A 3 -47.29 -28.17 -22.26
CA ILE A 3 -46.90 -27.10 -21.36
C ILE A 3 -47.74 -25.87 -21.74
N SER A 4 -48.52 -25.36 -20.81
CA SER A 4 -49.50 -24.29 -21.02
C SER A 4 -48.80 -23.00 -21.52
N ARG A 5 -49.46 -22.26 -22.44
CA ARG A 5 -49.01 -20.98 -23.01
C ARG A 5 -48.63 -19.93 -21.93
N LEU A 6 -49.22 -20.03 -20.76
CA LEU A 6 -48.93 -19.14 -19.60
C LEU A 6 -47.52 -19.32 -19.01
N LEU A 7 -46.96 -20.52 -18.98
CA LEU A 7 -45.59 -20.75 -18.53
C LEU A 7 -44.53 -20.18 -19.50
N ARG A 8 -44.86 -20.11 -20.79
CA ARG A 8 -43.95 -19.52 -21.80
C ARG A 8 -43.89 -17.99 -21.73
N SER A 9 -44.97 -17.31 -21.29
CA SER A 9 -44.97 -15.84 -21.15
C SER A 9 -44.25 -15.37 -19.89
N ALA A 10 -44.27 -16.16 -18.82
CA ALA A 10 -43.60 -15.83 -17.55
C ALA A 10 -42.07 -16.05 -17.60
N LEU A 11 -41.58 -16.94 -18.49
CA LEU A 11 -40.15 -17.22 -18.66
C LEU A 11 -39.46 -16.37 -19.74
N ARG A 12 -40.22 -15.59 -20.54
CA ARG A 12 -39.65 -14.71 -21.55
C ARG A 12 -38.66 -13.64 -21.05
N PRO A 13 -38.82 -13.01 -19.87
CA PRO A 13 -37.84 -12.08 -19.36
C PRO A 13 -36.53 -12.76 -18.92
N LEU A 14 -36.59 -14.05 -18.50
CA LEU A 14 -35.43 -14.80 -17.99
C LEU A 14 -34.58 -15.42 -19.12
N LEU A 15 -35.09 -15.45 -20.35
CA LEU A 15 -34.40 -16.03 -21.51
C LEU A 15 -33.94 -15.01 -22.54
N ARG A 16 -33.96 -13.71 -22.23
CA ARG A 16 -33.26 -12.73 -23.06
C ARG A 16 -31.77 -12.96 -22.87
N ARG A 17 -31.19 -13.69 -23.79
CA ARG A 17 -29.73 -13.73 -23.94
C ARG A 17 -29.28 -12.29 -24.16
N PRO A 18 -28.24 -11.83 -23.44
CA PRO A 18 -27.64 -10.52 -23.71
C PRO A 18 -27.34 -10.43 -25.23
N ALA A 19 -27.60 -9.28 -25.82
CA ALA A 19 -27.48 -9.10 -27.28
C ALA A 19 -26.08 -9.45 -27.82
N PHE A 20 -25.05 -9.31 -27.00
CA PHE A 20 -23.67 -9.65 -27.38
C PHE A 20 -23.42 -11.16 -27.60
N LEU A 21 -24.27 -12.07 -27.04
CA LEU A 21 -24.17 -13.51 -27.29
C LEU A 21 -24.71 -13.93 -28.67
N LEU A 22 -25.30 -12.99 -29.41
CA LEU A 22 -25.85 -13.21 -30.76
C LEU A 22 -25.00 -12.54 -31.84
N ALA A 23 -24.03 -11.71 -31.47
CA ALA A 23 -23.09 -11.12 -32.41
C ALA A 23 -21.94 -12.09 -32.69
N GLU A 24 -21.55 -12.18 -33.95
CA GLU A 24 -20.33 -12.91 -34.32
C GLU A 24 -19.13 -12.17 -33.71
N PRO A 25 -18.13 -12.88 -33.12
CA PRO A 25 -17.05 -12.25 -32.38
C PRO A 25 -16.25 -11.18 -33.15
N TRP A 26 -16.22 -11.28 -34.48
CA TRP A 26 -15.54 -10.33 -35.35
C TRP A 26 -16.38 -9.10 -35.73
N GLU A 27 -17.65 -9.05 -35.32
CA GLU A 27 -18.53 -7.88 -35.51
C GLU A 27 -18.51 -6.91 -34.33
N ILE A 28 -17.64 -7.13 -33.38
CA ILE A 28 -17.49 -6.21 -32.22
C ILE A 28 -16.44 -5.15 -32.56
N PRO A 29 -16.80 -4.01 -33.18
CA PRO A 29 -15.85 -2.95 -33.45
C PRO A 29 -15.78 -2.08 -32.20
N GLN A 30 -14.88 -2.38 -31.25
CA GLN A 30 -14.84 -1.54 -30.06
C GLN A 30 -13.44 -1.28 -29.57
N SER A 31 -12.96 -0.09 -29.87
CA SER A 31 -11.85 0.51 -29.17
C SER A 31 -12.28 1.33 -27.93
N SER A 32 -13.58 1.55 -27.71
CA SER A 32 -14.10 2.36 -26.60
C SER A 32 -14.89 1.54 -25.58
N ALA A 33 -14.58 1.72 -24.31
CA ALA A 33 -15.19 1.01 -23.19
C ALA A 33 -16.67 1.37 -23.00
N THR A 34 -17.51 0.37 -22.75
CA THR A 34 -18.92 0.50 -22.37
C THR A 34 -19.08 0.41 -20.85
N GLY A 35 -20.30 0.72 -20.34
CA GLY A 35 -20.62 0.46 -18.94
C GLY A 35 -20.63 -1.03 -18.58
N GLU A 36 -20.91 -1.91 -19.54
CA GLU A 36 -20.85 -3.35 -19.35
C GLU A 36 -19.40 -3.83 -19.23
N ASP A 37 -18.48 -3.29 -20.01
CA ASP A 37 -17.05 -3.63 -19.91
C ASP A 37 -16.50 -3.25 -18.53
N ILE A 38 -16.87 -2.08 -18.00
CA ILE A 38 -16.51 -1.66 -16.65
C ILE A 38 -17.06 -2.65 -15.62
N PHE A 39 -18.33 -3.04 -15.73
CA PHE A 39 -18.93 -4.02 -14.83
C PHE A 39 -18.24 -5.38 -14.93
N PHE A 40 -17.85 -5.82 -16.14
CA PHE A 40 -17.13 -7.06 -16.33
C PHE A 40 -15.70 -6.99 -15.80
N CYS A 41 -15.01 -5.84 -15.85
CA CYS A 41 -13.74 -5.66 -15.16
C CYS A 41 -13.87 -5.93 -13.67
N PHE A 42 -14.89 -5.41 -12.99
CA PHE A 42 -15.14 -5.76 -11.60
C PHE A 42 -15.37 -7.27 -11.40
N ARG A 43 -16.23 -7.87 -12.18
CA ARG A 43 -16.56 -9.28 -12.00
C ARG A 43 -15.44 -10.23 -12.38
N LEU A 44 -14.76 -10.00 -13.50
CA LEU A 44 -13.78 -10.93 -14.05
C LEU A 44 -12.39 -10.68 -13.48
N LEU A 45 -12.00 -9.40 -13.37
CA LEU A 45 -10.68 -9.06 -12.90
C LEU A 45 -10.66 -8.93 -11.37
N LEU A 46 -11.63 -8.24 -10.75
CA LEU A 46 -11.65 -8.04 -9.29
C LEU A 46 -12.46 -9.09 -8.51
N GLY A 47 -13.36 -9.83 -9.18
CA GLY A 47 -14.09 -10.96 -8.61
C GLY A 47 -15.31 -10.63 -7.76
N ARG A 48 -15.73 -9.40 -7.80
CA ARG A 48 -16.89 -8.89 -7.09
C ARG A 48 -17.72 -7.95 -7.97
N PRO A 49 -18.98 -7.67 -7.67
CA PRO A 49 -19.67 -6.53 -8.25
C PRO A 49 -19.10 -5.22 -7.70
N PRO A 50 -19.21 -4.09 -8.44
CA PRO A 50 -18.95 -2.76 -7.88
C PRO A 50 -19.94 -2.46 -6.76
N ASN A 51 -19.52 -1.72 -5.74
CA ASN A 51 -20.44 -1.17 -4.76
C ASN A 51 -21.10 0.12 -5.30
N HIS A 52 -22.11 0.62 -4.59
CA HIS A 52 -22.90 1.75 -5.06
C HIS A 52 -22.11 3.07 -5.07
N GLU A 53 -21.18 3.22 -4.14
CA GLU A 53 -20.40 4.46 -3.97
C GLU A 53 -19.32 4.58 -5.06
N GLU A 54 -18.59 3.49 -5.35
CA GLU A 54 -17.52 3.47 -6.37
C GLU A 54 -18.07 3.45 -7.81
N TRP A 55 -19.29 2.92 -8.02
CA TRP A 55 -19.84 2.74 -9.36
C TRP A 55 -19.87 4.02 -10.18
N GLY A 56 -20.23 5.16 -9.57
CA GLY A 56 -20.33 6.44 -10.26
C GLY A 56 -19.02 6.90 -10.88
N GLY A 57 -17.93 6.81 -10.12
CA GLY A 57 -16.57 7.16 -10.58
C GLY A 57 -16.07 6.25 -11.71
N HIS A 58 -16.23 4.95 -11.54
CA HIS A 58 -15.83 3.99 -12.57
C HIS A 58 -16.68 4.10 -13.84
N PHE A 59 -17.99 4.28 -13.70
CA PHE A 59 -18.91 4.41 -14.84
C PHE A 59 -18.64 5.68 -15.67
N ALA A 60 -18.02 6.71 -15.10
CA ALA A 60 -17.57 7.89 -15.83
C ALA A 60 -16.46 7.59 -16.85
N GLN A 61 -15.77 6.46 -16.74
CA GLN A 61 -14.71 6.01 -17.68
C GLN A 61 -15.27 5.42 -18.98
N ARG A 62 -16.59 5.42 -19.20
CA ARG A 62 -17.19 5.03 -20.48
C ARG A 62 -16.67 5.90 -21.62
N GLY A 63 -16.42 5.26 -22.75
CA GLY A 63 -15.90 5.93 -23.94
C GLY A 63 -14.38 6.09 -23.97
N THR A 64 -13.66 5.70 -22.89
CA THR A 64 -12.20 5.60 -22.92
C THR A 64 -11.76 4.41 -23.76
N ASP A 65 -10.50 4.35 -24.11
CA ASP A 65 -9.92 3.20 -24.80
C ASP A 65 -10.07 1.93 -23.95
N LEU A 66 -10.59 0.86 -24.55
CA LEU A 66 -10.89 -0.39 -23.84
C LEU A 66 -9.64 -1.05 -23.27
N ASP A 67 -8.54 -1.03 -24.02
CA ASP A 67 -7.28 -1.63 -23.57
C ASP A 67 -6.66 -0.81 -22.41
N ALA A 68 -6.81 0.50 -22.44
CA ALA A 68 -6.37 1.36 -21.36
C ALA A 68 -7.21 1.12 -20.08
N LEU A 69 -8.53 0.99 -20.23
CA LEU A 69 -9.43 0.63 -19.14
C LEU A 69 -9.05 -0.71 -18.53
N VAL A 70 -8.93 -1.76 -19.32
CA VAL A 70 -8.57 -3.10 -18.85
C VAL A 70 -7.21 -3.09 -18.16
N ARG A 71 -6.23 -2.39 -18.72
CA ARG A 71 -4.91 -2.22 -18.07
C ARG A 71 -5.01 -1.56 -16.71
N SER A 72 -5.84 -0.52 -16.56
CA SER A 72 -6.01 0.16 -15.27
C SER A 72 -6.50 -0.78 -14.18
N TYR A 73 -7.46 -1.67 -14.50
CA TYR A 73 -7.92 -2.70 -13.57
C TYR A 73 -6.86 -3.78 -13.32
N MET A 74 -6.13 -4.22 -14.34
CA MET A 74 -5.08 -5.24 -14.22
C MET A 74 -3.85 -4.77 -13.46
N THR A 75 -3.60 -3.47 -13.41
CA THR A 75 -2.53 -2.87 -12.60
C THR A 75 -3.00 -2.45 -11.22
N SER A 76 -4.30 -2.61 -10.92
CA SER A 76 -4.82 -2.29 -9.60
C SER A 76 -4.35 -3.27 -8.54
N PHE A 77 -4.21 -2.78 -7.33
CA PHE A 77 -3.93 -3.56 -6.13
C PHE A 77 -4.93 -4.73 -5.96
N GLU A 78 -6.21 -4.46 -6.14
CA GLU A 78 -7.27 -5.46 -5.96
C GLU A 78 -7.15 -6.62 -6.97
N PHE A 79 -6.77 -6.33 -8.22
CA PHE A 79 -6.51 -7.36 -9.22
C PHE A 79 -5.30 -8.21 -8.86
N SER A 80 -4.19 -7.57 -8.48
CA SER A 80 -2.96 -8.28 -8.08
C SER A 80 -3.23 -9.25 -6.94
N ARG A 81 -3.99 -8.82 -5.92
CA ARG A 81 -4.41 -9.68 -4.81
C ARG A 81 -5.24 -10.88 -5.27
N ARG A 82 -6.21 -10.65 -6.17
CA ARG A 82 -7.04 -11.73 -6.70
C ARG A 82 -6.27 -12.68 -7.60
N ALA A 83 -5.45 -12.16 -8.50
CA ALA A 83 -4.63 -12.96 -9.40
C ALA A 83 -3.74 -13.92 -8.62
N ASN A 84 -3.10 -13.46 -7.57
CA ASN A 84 -2.29 -14.27 -6.66
C ASN A 84 -3.14 -15.40 -6.00
N THR A 85 -4.37 -15.10 -5.63
CA THR A 85 -5.29 -16.11 -5.05
C THR A 85 -5.75 -17.14 -6.09
N LEU A 86 -6.13 -16.69 -7.30
CA LEU A 86 -6.67 -17.56 -8.34
C LEU A 86 -5.62 -18.43 -9.03
N LEU A 87 -4.44 -17.87 -9.27
CA LEU A 87 -3.36 -18.57 -9.95
C LEU A 87 -2.66 -19.57 -9.03
N GLY A 88 -3.08 -19.62 -7.75
CA GLY A 88 -2.42 -20.46 -6.75
C GLY A 88 -0.94 -20.14 -6.71
N ALA A 89 -0.59 -18.87 -6.94
CA ALA A 89 0.78 -18.44 -6.97
C ALA A 89 1.40 -18.73 -5.59
N ARG A 90 1.72 -20.02 -5.37
CA ARG A 90 2.95 -20.32 -4.71
C ARG A 90 3.98 -19.62 -5.56
N SER A 91 4.43 -18.46 -5.14
CA SER A 91 5.69 -17.95 -5.66
C SER A 91 6.59 -19.19 -5.69
N ASP A 92 7.25 -19.42 -6.77
CA ASP A 92 8.23 -20.51 -6.85
C ASP A 92 9.40 -20.28 -5.86
N GLY A 93 9.24 -19.32 -4.96
CA GLY A 93 10.20 -18.93 -3.93
C GLY A 93 11.48 -18.35 -4.51
N ARG A 94 11.52 -18.11 -5.83
CA ARG A 94 12.71 -17.55 -6.46
C ARG A 94 12.97 -16.14 -5.98
N VAL A 95 14.11 -15.96 -5.38
CA VAL A 95 14.63 -14.70 -4.87
C VAL A 95 15.85 -14.34 -5.70
N SER A 96 15.94 -13.10 -6.15
CA SER A 96 17.12 -12.59 -6.83
C SER A 96 17.71 -11.39 -6.08
N LEU A 97 18.99 -11.14 -6.32
CA LEU A 97 19.70 -9.99 -5.76
C LEU A 97 19.79 -8.89 -6.82
N ALA A 98 19.06 -7.81 -6.60
CA ALA A 98 19.14 -6.60 -7.39
C ALA A 98 20.21 -5.65 -6.83
N ARG A 99 20.77 -4.79 -7.68
CA ARG A 99 21.66 -3.69 -7.26
C ARG A 99 21.00 -2.37 -7.65
N SER A 100 20.92 -1.47 -6.70
CA SER A 100 20.29 -0.17 -6.88
C SER A 100 20.89 0.85 -5.92
N LYS A 101 21.01 2.11 -6.31
CA LYS A 101 21.47 3.23 -5.46
C LYS A 101 22.75 2.95 -4.65
N GLY A 102 23.61 2.05 -5.11
CA GLY A 102 24.87 1.71 -4.44
C GLY A 102 24.76 0.62 -3.35
N PHE A 103 23.60 -0.01 -3.19
CA PHE A 103 23.38 -1.17 -2.32
C PHE A 103 22.81 -2.36 -3.09
N SER A 104 22.81 -3.51 -2.46
CA SER A 104 22.19 -4.75 -2.95
C SER A 104 20.91 -5.02 -2.17
N ILE A 105 19.87 -5.50 -2.86
CA ILE A 105 18.56 -5.79 -2.23
C ILE A 105 18.01 -7.09 -2.79
N TYR A 106 17.58 -7.99 -1.92
CA TYR A 106 16.89 -9.20 -2.31
C TYR A 106 15.44 -8.88 -2.65
N VAL A 107 15.01 -9.37 -3.80
CA VAL A 107 13.65 -9.19 -4.32
C VAL A 107 13.05 -10.54 -4.66
N GLN A 108 11.74 -10.65 -4.58
CA GLN A 108 11.02 -11.84 -4.96
C GLN A 108 10.62 -11.78 -6.43
N GLU A 109 11.01 -12.77 -7.22
CA GLU A 109 10.78 -12.79 -8.68
C GLU A 109 9.28 -12.70 -9.06
N ALA A 110 8.40 -13.24 -8.22
CA ALA A 110 6.95 -13.26 -8.44
C ALA A 110 6.24 -11.96 -8.03
N ASP A 111 6.92 -11.05 -7.33
CA ASP A 111 6.36 -9.76 -6.95
C ASP A 111 6.57 -8.74 -8.08
N ALA A 112 5.55 -8.56 -8.90
CA ALA A 112 5.58 -7.60 -10.01
C ALA A 112 5.45 -6.14 -9.54
N THR A 113 4.99 -5.91 -8.31
CA THR A 113 4.66 -4.57 -7.80
C THR A 113 5.92 -3.84 -7.33
N ILE A 114 6.72 -4.47 -6.47
CA ILE A 114 7.91 -3.85 -5.90
C ILE A 114 9.17 -4.30 -6.66
N SER A 115 9.32 -5.60 -6.86
CA SER A 115 10.55 -6.20 -7.36
C SER A 115 10.97 -5.69 -8.73
N GLU A 116 10.02 -5.49 -9.64
CA GLU A 116 10.33 -4.96 -10.97
C GLU A 116 10.76 -3.48 -10.94
N HIS A 117 10.16 -2.67 -10.07
CA HIS A 117 10.55 -1.27 -9.92
C HIS A 117 11.94 -1.16 -9.27
N VAL A 118 12.21 -1.99 -8.25
CA VAL A 118 13.52 -2.06 -7.60
C VAL A 118 14.62 -2.50 -8.58
N LYS A 119 14.38 -3.54 -9.40
CA LYS A 119 15.34 -4.00 -10.42
C LYS A 119 15.67 -2.93 -11.46
N ARG A 120 14.73 -2.03 -11.73
CA ARG A 120 14.89 -0.91 -12.68
C ARG A 120 15.45 0.36 -12.05
N ASP A 121 15.78 0.34 -10.76
CA ASP A 121 16.19 1.53 -9.99
C ASP A 121 15.14 2.68 -9.98
N ALA A 122 13.87 2.31 -10.09
CA ALA A 122 12.73 3.22 -10.28
C ALA A 122 11.62 3.02 -9.24
N TYR A 123 11.98 2.57 -8.02
CA TYR A 123 11.01 2.45 -6.94
C TYR A 123 10.72 3.83 -6.35
N GLU A 124 9.45 4.27 -6.44
CA GLU A 124 8.95 5.55 -5.93
C GLU A 124 9.94 6.72 -6.20
N PRO A 125 10.26 7.05 -7.45
CA PRO A 125 11.41 7.91 -7.75
C PRO A 125 11.26 9.34 -7.19
N ASN A 126 10.04 9.87 -7.13
CA ASN A 126 9.70 11.16 -6.55
C ASN A 126 9.86 11.16 -5.01
N VAL A 127 9.29 10.17 -4.32
CA VAL A 127 9.39 10.02 -2.85
C VAL A 127 10.84 9.73 -2.46
N THR A 128 11.51 8.83 -3.20
CA THR A 128 12.93 8.51 -3.00
C THR A 128 13.81 9.75 -3.10
N ALA A 129 13.57 10.64 -4.08
CA ALA A 129 14.34 11.89 -4.24
C ALA A 129 14.17 12.82 -3.03
N VAL A 130 12.91 13.05 -2.61
CA VAL A 130 12.59 13.87 -1.43
C VAL A 130 13.19 13.27 -0.15
N PHE A 131 13.08 11.95 0.01
CA PHE A 131 13.63 11.24 1.17
C PHE A 131 15.16 11.37 1.24
N VAL A 132 15.86 11.16 0.13
CA VAL A 132 17.33 11.34 0.04
C VAL A 132 17.75 12.75 0.45
N ASP A 133 16.95 13.75 0.09
CA ASP A 133 17.18 15.15 0.45
C ASP A 133 17.05 15.42 1.96
N ARG A 134 16.42 14.56 2.72
CA ARG A 134 16.23 14.72 4.18
C ARG A 134 17.23 13.89 4.99
N VAL A 135 17.77 12.81 4.46
CA VAL A 135 18.69 11.93 5.17
C VAL A 135 20.14 12.40 5.03
N ARG A 136 20.84 12.54 6.14
CA ARG A 136 22.24 12.97 6.18
C ARG A 136 23.09 11.97 6.98
N ARG A 137 24.39 12.00 6.74
CA ARG A 137 25.38 11.18 7.46
C ARG A 137 25.27 11.37 8.97
N GLY A 138 25.25 10.28 9.71
CA GLY A 138 25.15 10.27 11.18
C GLY A 138 23.74 10.37 11.75
N MET A 139 22.73 10.54 10.89
CA MET A 139 21.32 10.54 11.34
C MET A 139 20.83 9.16 11.76
N HIS A 140 19.77 9.15 12.56
CA HIS A 140 19.05 7.95 12.96
C HIS A 140 17.68 7.93 12.28
N VAL A 141 17.44 6.89 11.47
CA VAL A 141 16.22 6.72 10.66
C VAL A 141 15.36 5.61 11.25
N LEU A 142 14.05 5.83 11.27
CA LEU A 142 13.04 4.83 11.57
C LEU A 142 12.20 4.57 10.32
N ASP A 143 12.14 3.31 9.88
CA ASP A 143 11.42 2.85 8.70
C ASP A 143 10.28 1.94 9.15
N ILE A 144 9.05 2.44 9.11
CA ILE A 144 7.83 1.75 9.57
C ILE A 144 7.06 1.25 8.35
N GLY A 145 6.91 -0.07 8.23
CA GLY A 145 6.44 -0.73 7.02
C GLY A 145 7.59 -0.92 6.02
N ALA A 146 8.75 -1.36 6.55
CA ALA A 146 9.98 -1.42 5.77
C ALA A 146 9.94 -2.37 4.57
N ASN A 147 8.98 -3.27 4.52
CA ASN A 147 8.79 -4.26 3.47
C ASN A 147 10.10 -5.03 3.17
N ILE A 148 10.50 -5.21 1.92
CA ILE A 148 11.76 -5.86 1.54
C ILE A 148 13.00 -5.00 1.81
N GLY A 149 12.82 -3.74 2.29
CA GLY A 149 13.88 -2.88 2.82
C GLY A 149 14.44 -1.84 1.86
N TRP A 150 13.67 -1.33 0.90
CA TRP A 150 14.16 -0.27 0.01
C TRP A 150 14.65 0.96 0.78
N TYR A 151 13.76 1.58 1.57
CA TYR A 151 14.14 2.78 2.35
C TYR A 151 15.12 2.44 3.46
N THR A 152 15.06 1.24 4.04
CA THR A 152 16.04 0.77 5.03
C THR A 152 17.45 0.71 4.45
N MET A 153 17.66 0.06 3.29
CA MET A 153 18.98 -0.06 2.66
C MET A 153 19.49 1.29 2.17
N LEU A 154 18.62 2.08 1.57
CA LEU A 154 18.92 3.45 1.15
C LEU A 154 19.39 4.30 2.33
N SER A 155 18.62 4.31 3.42
CA SER A 155 18.98 5.02 4.65
C SER A 155 20.32 4.57 5.21
N ALA A 156 20.54 3.26 5.31
CA ALA A 156 21.79 2.70 5.85
C ALA A 156 23.02 3.15 5.07
N SER A 157 22.90 3.21 3.73
CA SER A 157 23.97 3.70 2.87
C SER A 157 24.25 5.20 3.05
N LEU A 158 23.19 6.00 3.25
CA LEU A 158 23.29 7.46 3.39
C LEU A 158 23.81 7.88 4.78
N VAL A 159 23.26 7.29 5.84
CA VAL A 159 23.65 7.67 7.21
C VAL A 159 25.06 7.19 7.57
N GLY A 160 25.54 6.13 6.92
CA GLY A 160 26.86 5.54 7.15
C GLY A 160 27.01 4.95 8.56
N PRO A 161 28.24 4.54 8.93
CA PRO A 161 28.45 3.79 10.17
C PRO A 161 28.25 4.60 11.47
N SER A 162 28.19 5.94 11.40
CA SER A 162 27.92 6.80 12.55
C SER A 162 26.42 7.05 12.79
N GLY A 163 25.56 6.72 11.81
CA GLY A 163 24.13 6.75 11.96
C GLY A 163 23.56 5.35 12.18
N SER A 164 22.24 5.25 12.30
CA SER A 164 21.58 3.95 12.43
C SER A 164 20.20 3.95 11.76
N VAL A 165 19.74 2.76 11.39
CA VAL A 165 18.39 2.55 10.88
C VAL A 165 17.70 1.50 11.75
N THR A 166 16.45 1.78 12.14
CA THR A 166 15.57 0.76 12.73
C THR A 166 14.42 0.54 11.76
N ALA A 167 14.27 -0.68 11.30
CA ALA A 167 13.24 -1.10 10.37
C ALA A 167 12.19 -1.95 11.10
N ILE A 168 10.92 -1.62 10.93
CA ILE A 168 9.78 -2.34 11.49
C ILE A 168 8.98 -2.91 10.32
N GLU A 169 8.87 -4.25 10.26
CA GLU A 169 8.18 -4.96 9.18
C GLU A 169 7.47 -6.20 9.74
N PRO A 170 6.13 -6.22 9.74
CA PRO A 170 5.38 -7.35 10.30
C PRO A 170 5.42 -8.62 9.44
N ASN A 171 5.50 -8.50 8.12
CA ASN A 171 5.45 -9.64 7.21
C ASN A 171 6.75 -10.46 7.33
N PRO A 172 6.68 -11.75 7.76
CA PRO A 172 7.87 -12.57 7.94
C PRO A 172 8.65 -12.81 6.63
N ASP A 173 7.98 -12.84 5.49
CA ASP A 173 8.66 -13.08 4.21
C ASP A 173 9.39 -11.82 3.73
N SER A 174 8.78 -10.65 3.87
CA SER A 174 9.43 -9.35 3.62
C SER A 174 10.60 -9.12 4.58
N ALA A 175 10.40 -9.36 5.88
CA ALA A 175 11.45 -9.19 6.90
C ALA A 175 12.67 -10.09 6.65
N LYS A 176 12.48 -11.33 6.14
CA LYS A 176 13.57 -12.22 5.73
C LYS A 176 14.39 -11.64 4.58
N LEU A 177 13.73 -11.07 3.55
CA LEU A 177 14.41 -10.45 2.42
C LEU A 177 15.17 -9.19 2.86
N LEU A 178 14.58 -8.40 3.73
CA LEU A 178 15.21 -7.22 4.33
C LEU A 178 16.46 -7.62 5.13
N GLU A 179 16.36 -8.62 6.00
CA GLU A 179 17.53 -9.11 6.78
C GLU A 179 18.60 -9.71 5.88
N ALA A 180 18.22 -10.43 4.82
CA ALA A 180 19.16 -10.94 3.84
C ALA A 180 19.90 -9.79 3.10
N SER A 181 19.15 -8.73 2.73
CA SER A 181 19.67 -7.52 2.11
C SER A 181 20.65 -6.79 3.03
N ARG A 182 20.29 -6.64 4.31
CA ARG A 182 21.16 -6.06 5.34
C ARG A 182 22.51 -6.78 5.41
N ARG A 183 22.48 -8.11 5.47
CA ARG A 183 23.69 -8.95 5.53
C ARG A 183 24.53 -8.88 4.25
N ALA A 184 23.88 -8.89 3.08
CA ALA A 184 24.58 -8.81 1.80
C ALA A 184 25.35 -7.49 1.61
N ASN A 185 24.92 -6.41 2.28
CA ASN A 185 25.57 -5.11 2.27
C ASN A 185 26.55 -4.89 3.44
N GLY A 186 26.57 -5.78 4.44
CA GLY A 186 27.35 -5.58 5.66
C GLY A 186 26.89 -4.38 6.48
N PHE A 187 25.57 -4.07 6.47
CA PHE A 187 25.02 -2.95 7.21
C PHE A 187 24.78 -3.30 8.68
N ASP A 188 25.83 -3.19 9.50
CA ASP A 188 25.77 -3.44 10.94
C ASP A 188 25.01 -2.34 11.70
N ASN A 189 24.77 -1.20 11.06
CA ASN A 189 24.03 -0.07 11.59
C ASN A 189 22.50 -0.19 11.39
N VAL A 190 22.00 -1.35 10.93
CA VAL A 190 20.56 -1.62 10.72
C VAL A 190 20.07 -2.64 11.74
N THR A 191 18.94 -2.33 12.39
CA THR A 191 18.18 -3.24 13.23
C THR A 191 16.85 -3.55 12.57
N VAL A 192 16.51 -4.82 12.38
CA VAL A 192 15.24 -5.28 11.80
C VAL A 192 14.36 -5.84 12.93
N LEU A 193 13.15 -5.31 13.06
CA LEU A 193 12.15 -5.74 14.04
C LEU A 193 10.94 -6.32 13.27
N GLN A 194 10.76 -7.64 13.37
CA GLN A 194 9.63 -8.32 12.73
C GLN A 194 8.37 -8.22 13.61
N VAL A 195 7.78 -7.04 13.65
CA VAL A 195 6.57 -6.70 14.41
C VAL A 195 5.75 -5.67 13.65
N ALA A 196 4.48 -5.51 14.01
CA ALA A 196 3.66 -4.40 13.54
C ALA A 196 3.81 -3.19 14.46
N ALA A 197 3.90 -2.00 13.89
CA ALA A 197 3.77 -0.74 14.61
C ALA A 197 2.28 -0.48 14.87
N GLY A 198 1.86 -0.54 16.12
CA GLY A 198 0.47 -0.36 16.52
C GLY A 198 0.30 0.63 17.67
N ARG A 199 -0.95 0.97 17.97
CA ARG A 199 -1.28 1.87 19.11
C ARG A 199 -1.14 1.21 20.47
N GLU A 200 -1.07 -0.13 20.50
CA GLU A 200 -0.93 -0.92 21.72
C GLU A 200 -0.26 -2.27 21.44
N ALA A 201 0.25 -2.90 22.49
CA ALA A 201 0.79 -4.25 22.40
C ALA A 201 -0.33 -5.27 22.20
N GLY A 202 -0.14 -6.24 21.30
CA GLY A 202 -1.13 -7.27 21.03
C GLY A 202 -0.76 -8.17 19.85
N LEU A 203 -1.78 -8.81 19.28
CA LEU A 203 -1.68 -9.59 18.04
C LEU A 203 -2.58 -8.96 16.99
N LEU A 204 -2.08 -8.86 15.78
CA LEU A 204 -2.81 -8.46 14.59
C LEU A 204 -2.81 -9.61 13.58
N VAL A 205 -3.79 -9.64 12.71
CA VAL A 205 -3.83 -10.57 11.58
C VAL A 205 -3.17 -9.92 10.38
N LEU A 206 -2.27 -10.65 9.75
CA LEU A 206 -1.65 -10.24 8.50
C LEU A 206 -2.52 -10.71 7.33
N HIS A 207 -2.98 -9.79 6.51
CA HIS A 207 -3.70 -10.04 5.26
C HIS A 207 -2.86 -9.64 4.07
N GLY A 208 -3.01 -10.39 2.98
CA GLY A 208 -2.22 -10.17 1.77
C GLY A 208 -0.95 -11.01 1.74
N SER A 209 -0.13 -10.78 0.73
CA SER A 209 1.13 -11.48 0.52
C SER A 209 2.17 -10.50 -0.02
N TYR A 210 3.41 -10.68 0.39
CA TYR A 210 4.55 -9.84 -0.04
C TYR A 210 4.33 -8.34 0.23
N GLY A 211 4.59 -7.50 -0.77
CA GLY A 211 4.56 -6.06 -0.69
C GLY A 211 3.22 -5.42 -0.29
N ASP A 212 2.14 -6.17 -0.46
CA ASP A 212 0.77 -5.68 -0.23
C ASP A 212 0.18 -6.17 1.10
N ALA A 213 1.00 -6.67 2.01
CA ALA A 213 0.52 -7.19 3.28
C ALA A 213 0.13 -6.06 4.23
N MET A 214 -1.10 -6.11 4.73
CA MET A 214 -1.64 -5.17 5.71
C MET A 214 -1.98 -5.87 7.02
N THR A 215 -1.98 -5.13 8.11
CA THR A 215 -2.36 -5.64 9.43
C THR A 215 -3.78 -5.22 9.80
N LEU A 216 -4.59 -6.17 10.25
CA LEU A 216 -5.96 -5.95 10.71
C LEU A 216 -6.13 -6.44 12.14
N ALA A 217 -7.17 -5.94 12.82
CA ALA A 217 -7.57 -6.46 14.11
C ALA A 217 -7.85 -7.98 14.05
N THR A 218 -7.56 -8.69 15.14
CA THR A 218 -7.84 -10.12 15.21
C THR A 218 -9.35 -10.37 15.12
N PRO A 219 -9.79 -11.36 14.33
CA PRO A 219 -11.19 -11.69 14.24
C PRO A 219 -11.71 -12.24 15.59
N GLU A 220 -12.95 -11.93 15.94
CA GLU A 220 -13.61 -12.50 17.11
C GLU A 220 -13.86 -14.00 16.98
N ASP A 221 -14.00 -14.50 15.74
CA ASP A 221 -14.16 -15.93 15.47
C ASP A 221 -12.84 -16.69 15.65
N ALA A 222 -12.80 -17.55 16.66
CA ALA A 222 -11.65 -18.39 16.98
C ALA A 222 -11.24 -19.30 15.81
N ALA A 223 -12.18 -19.80 15.00
CA ALA A 223 -11.86 -20.65 13.86
C ALA A 223 -11.20 -19.87 12.72
N ALA A 224 -11.57 -18.60 12.52
CA ALA A 224 -10.88 -17.72 11.58
C ALA A 224 -9.47 -17.37 12.09
N LEU A 225 -9.34 -17.08 13.38
CA LEU A 225 -8.04 -16.78 14.01
C LEU A 225 -7.03 -17.93 13.87
N THR A 226 -7.47 -19.19 14.04
CA THR A 226 -6.56 -20.36 13.92
C THR A 226 -6.01 -20.59 12.51
N ARG A 227 -6.60 -19.97 11.50
CA ARG A 227 -6.17 -20.06 10.08
C ARG A 227 -5.40 -18.83 9.61
N ALA A 228 -5.44 -17.77 10.40
CA ALA A 228 -4.81 -16.50 10.04
C ALA A 228 -3.31 -16.51 10.38
N THR A 229 -2.53 -15.82 9.58
CA THR A 229 -1.16 -15.46 9.95
C THR A 229 -1.24 -14.31 10.93
N THR A 230 -0.79 -14.52 12.16
CA THR A 230 -0.76 -13.47 13.18
C THR A 230 0.64 -12.92 13.37
N VAL A 231 0.71 -11.62 13.68
CA VAL A 231 1.96 -10.92 13.94
C VAL A 231 1.85 -10.13 15.25
N PRO A 232 2.93 -10.04 16.04
CA PRO A 232 2.92 -9.23 17.25
C PRO A 232 2.86 -7.74 16.90
N SER A 233 2.11 -6.97 17.67
CA SER A 233 2.00 -5.52 17.59
C SER A 233 2.59 -4.89 18.84
N PHE A 234 3.31 -3.77 18.66
CA PHE A 234 3.85 -2.98 19.76
C PHE A 234 3.75 -1.49 19.44
N LYS A 235 3.73 -0.67 20.50
CA LYS A 235 3.96 0.76 20.34
C LYS A 235 5.39 1.00 19.90
N VAL A 236 5.59 1.90 18.97
CA VAL A 236 6.94 2.35 18.57
C VAL A 236 7.71 2.92 19.77
N ASP A 237 7.01 3.60 20.68
CA ASP A 237 7.57 4.17 21.90
C ASP A 237 8.16 3.10 22.86
N ASP A 238 7.66 1.86 22.80
CA ASP A 238 8.17 0.73 23.58
C ASP A 238 9.35 0.01 22.89
N LEU A 239 9.48 0.17 21.56
CA LEU A 239 10.53 -0.45 20.75
C LEU A 239 11.79 0.40 20.66
N ILE A 240 11.65 1.73 20.71
CA ILE A 240 12.75 2.67 20.53
C ILE A 240 13.17 3.23 21.90
N PRO A 241 14.43 3.01 22.32
CA PRO A 241 14.91 3.56 23.58
C PRO A 241 14.68 5.08 23.68
N ARG A 242 14.27 5.56 24.86
CA ARG A 242 13.91 6.96 25.08
C ARG A 242 15.06 7.93 24.83
N GLU A 243 16.30 7.49 25.07
CA GLU A 243 17.52 8.27 24.83
C GLU A 243 17.93 8.33 23.36
N LYS A 244 17.39 7.43 22.53
CA LYS A 244 17.70 7.39 21.09
C LYS A 244 16.95 8.50 20.36
N LYS A 245 17.70 9.44 19.78
CA LYS A 245 17.15 10.42 18.85
C LYS A 245 16.75 9.73 17.55
N ILE A 246 15.63 10.14 16.97
CA ILE A 246 15.24 9.81 15.60
C ILE A 246 15.15 11.11 14.83
N ASP A 247 15.79 11.17 13.67
CA ASP A 247 15.88 12.37 12.84
C ASP A 247 14.89 12.33 11.69
N VAL A 248 14.64 11.13 11.11
CA VAL A 248 13.74 10.92 9.98
C VAL A 248 12.91 9.66 10.22
N VAL A 249 11.62 9.71 9.90
CA VAL A 249 10.69 8.58 9.93
C VAL A 249 10.08 8.41 8.54
N LYS A 250 10.14 7.20 7.97
CA LYS A 250 9.27 6.77 6.84
C LYS A 250 8.13 5.97 7.43
N ILE A 251 6.92 6.22 6.96
CA ILE A 251 5.72 5.47 7.34
C ILE A 251 5.00 5.02 6.08
N ASP A 252 4.81 3.72 5.94
CA ASP A 252 4.11 3.12 4.81
C ASP A 252 3.51 1.78 5.28
N VAL A 253 2.30 1.83 5.80
CA VAL A 253 1.64 0.70 6.48
C VAL A 253 0.20 0.47 6.02
N GLN A 254 -0.11 0.93 4.81
CA GLN A 254 -1.32 0.57 4.07
C GLN A 254 -2.62 0.82 4.86
N GLY A 255 -2.79 2.05 5.38
CA GLY A 255 -3.97 2.49 6.13
C GLY A 255 -3.83 2.35 7.66
N ALA A 256 -2.74 1.77 8.17
CA ALA A 256 -2.45 1.68 9.60
C ALA A 256 -1.61 2.86 10.15
N GLU A 257 -1.36 3.89 9.34
CA GLU A 257 -0.49 5.03 9.67
C GLU A 257 -0.91 5.71 10.97
N TYR A 258 -2.22 5.90 11.19
CA TYR A 258 -2.73 6.51 12.42
C TYR A 258 -2.40 5.67 13.66
N ASN A 259 -2.55 4.34 13.58
CA ASN A 259 -2.19 3.44 14.67
C ASN A 259 -0.69 3.47 14.96
N ALA A 260 0.14 3.52 13.93
CA ALA A 260 1.60 3.62 14.07
C ALA A 260 2.02 4.94 14.75
N VAL A 261 1.44 6.06 14.32
CA VAL A 261 1.73 7.40 14.88
C VAL A 261 1.21 7.52 16.32
N LEU A 262 0.04 6.96 16.66
CA LEU A 262 -0.43 6.88 18.04
C LEU A 262 0.56 6.12 18.94
N GLY A 263 1.12 5.02 18.42
CA GLY A 263 2.14 4.25 19.13
C GLY A 263 3.53 4.89 19.17
N ALA A 264 3.75 5.95 18.39
CA ALA A 264 5.01 6.71 18.30
C ALA A 264 4.90 8.11 18.89
N SER A 265 3.81 8.44 19.59
CA SER A 265 3.50 9.82 19.99
C SER A 265 4.58 10.45 20.89
N ALA A 266 5.11 9.72 21.87
CA ALA A 266 6.16 10.24 22.72
C ALA A 266 7.51 10.40 21.97
N LEU A 267 7.79 9.55 21.00
CA LEU A 267 8.94 9.68 20.12
C LEU A 267 8.81 10.94 19.25
N ILE A 268 7.65 11.14 18.63
CA ILE A 268 7.37 12.29 17.76
C ILE A 268 7.49 13.59 18.57
N GLU A 269 6.85 13.65 19.74
CA GLU A 269 6.90 14.83 20.61
C GLU A 269 8.33 15.21 21.04
N ARG A 270 9.16 14.22 21.42
CA ARG A 270 10.52 14.51 21.91
C ARG A 270 11.57 14.71 20.82
N CYS A 271 11.41 14.05 19.66
CA CYS A 271 12.41 14.09 18.60
C CYS A 271 12.08 15.08 17.50
N HIS A 272 10.79 15.31 17.26
CA HIS A 272 10.27 16.10 16.15
C HIS A 272 10.95 15.76 14.82
N PRO A 273 10.93 14.46 14.41
CA PRO A 273 11.63 14.01 13.20
C PRO A 273 10.94 14.53 11.95
N THR A 274 11.67 14.70 10.86
CA THR A 274 11.02 14.78 9.53
C THR A 274 10.27 13.48 9.28
N ILE A 275 9.00 13.55 8.90
CA ILE A 275 8.16 12.38 8.60
C ILE A 275 7.84 12.36 7.12
N VAL A 276 8.14 11.25 6.43
CA VAL A 276 7.67 10.96 5.06
C VAL A 276 6.67 9.82 5.17
N SER A 277 5.42 10.07 4.81
CA SER A 277 4.34 9.09 4.98
C SER A 277 3.57 8.89 3.69
N GLU A 278 3.27 7.62 3.37
CA GLU A 278 2.13 7.33 2.51
C GLU A 278 0.85 7.81 3.20
N PHE A 279 -0.09 8.35 2.44
CA PHE A 279 -1.38 8.80 2.94
C PHE A 279 -2.49 8.20 2.09
N SER A 280 -3.11 7.16 2.65
CA SER A 280 -4.16 6.36 2.03
C SER A 280 -5.50 6.56 2.76
N PRO A 281 -6.17 7.73 2.66
CA PRO A 281 -7.34 8.06 3.47
C PRO A 281 -8.54 7.16 3.21
N SER A 282 -8.63 6.53 2.04
CA SER A 282 -9.69 5.56 1.73
C SER A 282 -9.57 4.24 2.50
N MET A 283 -8.37 3.88 2.93
CA MET A 283 -8.11 2.63 3.68
C MET A 283 -8.23 2.83 5.20
N MET A 284 -7.92 4.02 5.70
CA MET A 284 -7.87 4.33 7.12
C MET A 284 -9.15 4.00 7.90
N PRO A 285 -10.38 4.29 7.40
CA PRO A 285 -11.59 3.94 8.14
C PRO A 285 -11.74 2.45 8.45
N GLY A 286 -11.33 1.59 7.51
CA GLY A 286 -11.39 0.13 7.66
C GLY A 286 -10.28 -0.46 8.53
N ILE A 287 -9.13 0.21 8.64
CA ILE A 287 -7.92 -0.33 9.28
C ILE A 287 -7.63 0.39 10.60
N SER A 288 -7.59 1.71 10.59
CA SER A 288 -7.30 2.54 11.77
C SER A 288 -8.55 3.02 12.51
N GLY A 289 -9.74 2.89 11.90
CA GLY A 289 -11.02 3.32 12.47
C GLY A 289 -11.24 4.83 12.46
N VAL A 290 -10.46 5.58 11.67
CA VAL A 290 -10.53 7.04 11.56
C VAL A 290 -10.55 7.47 10.10
N ASP A 291 -11.00 8.68 9.83
CA ASP A 291 -10.83 9.27 8.50
C ASP A 291 -9.45 9.92 8.36
N GLY A 292 -9.01 10.16 7.13
CA GLY A 292 -7.69 10.72 6.85
C GLY A 292 -7.47 12.09 7.48
N ARG A 293 -8.52 12.89 7.68
CA ARG A 293 -8.43 14.21 8.34
C ARG A 293 -8.00 14.10 9.80
N GLU A 294 -8.44 13.06 10.49
CA GLU A 294 -8.08 12.83 11.88
C GLU A 294 -6.59 12.52 12.01
N TYR A 295 -6.06 11.68 11.11
CA TYR A 295 -4.63 11.43 11.01
C TYR A 295 -3.81 12.71 10.78
N LEU A 296 -4.21 13.52 9.79
CA LEU A 296 -3.53 14.78 9.49
C LEU A 296 -3.57 15.75 10.66
N ARG A 297 -4.76 15.94 11.27
CA ARG A 297 -4.92 16.84 12.45
C ARG A 297 -4.11 16.37 13.65
N TYR A 298 -3.99 15.06 13.83
CA TYR A 298 -3.16 14.52 14.90
C TYR A 298 -1.69 14.89 14.72
N LEU A 299 -1.13 14.73 13.52
CA LEU A 299 0.23 15.13 13.20
C LEU A 299 0.44 16.64 13.31
N LEU A 300 -0.50 17.44 12.81
CA LEU A 300 -0.49 18.90 12.94
C LEU A 300 -0.48 19.36 14.42
N GLY A 301 -1.08 18.55 15.31
CA GLY A 301 -1.07 18.81 16.76
C GLY A 301 0.32 18.80 17.39
N PHE A 302 1.31 18.19 16.75
CA PHE A 302 2.73 18.25 17.15
C PHE A 302 3.47 19.47 16.60
N GLY A 303 2.81 20.35 15.85
CA GLY A 303 3.40 21.56 15.29
C GLY A 303 4.03 21.43 13.90
N TYR A 304 3.79 20.32 13.22
CA TYR A 304 4.25 20.10 11.85
C TYR A 304 3.56 21.00 10.82
N LYS A 305 4.27 21.24 9.73
CA LYS A 305 3.68 21.67 8.45
C LYS A 305 3.72 20.49 7.49
N ILE A 306 2.71 20.41 6.63
CA ILE A 306 2.57 19.33 5.67
C ILE A 306 2.79 19.85 4.25
N ALA A 307 3.54 19.11 3.46
CA ALA A 307 3.59 19.26 2.03
C ALA A 307 3.27 17.93 1.33
N VAL A 308 2.58 17.98 0.21
CA VAL A 308 2.35 16.83 -0.66
C VAL A 308 3.53 16.68 -1.60
N ILE A 309 4.01 15.46 -1.77
CA ILE A 309 5.05 15.09 -2.74
C ILE A 309 4.37 14.83 -4.08
N GLU A 310 4.58 15.71 -5.05
CA GLU A 310 3.98 15.59 -6.38
C GLU A 310 4.69 14.51 -7.23
N SER A 311 4.04 14.11 -8.31
CA SER A 311 4.56 13.07 -9.21
C SER A 311 5.88 13.45 -9.89
N ASP A 312 6.19 14.74 -9.98
CA ASP A 312 7.46 15.26 -10.50
C ASP A 312 8.54 15.46 -9.41
N GLY A 313 8.24 15.11 -8.16
CA GLY A 313 9.13 15.27 -7.01
C GLY A 313 9.13 16.68 -6.41
N THR A 314 8.31 17.61 -6.90
CA THR A 314 8.12 18.90 -6.25
C THR A 314 7.26 18.79 -5.01
N LEU A 315 7.39 19.76 -4.09
CA LEU A 315 6.62 19.81 -2.85
C LEU A 315 5.51 20.87 -2.99
N ARG A 316 4.26 20.45 -2.86
CA ARG A 316 3.12 21.36 -2.72
C ARG A 316 2.94 21.68 -1.23
N ASP A 317 3.25 22.88 -0.82
CA ASP A 317 3.05 23.34 0.57
C ASP A 317 1.54 23.39 0.89
N CYS A 318 1.11 22.65 1.91
CA CYS A 318 -0.24 22.66 2.47
C CYS A 318 -0.28 23.32 3.84
N GLY A 319 0.86 23.74 4.38
CA GLY A 319 0.97 24.40 5.67
C GLY A 319 0.41 23.56 6.83
N THR A 320 -0.53 24.15 7.58
CA THR A 320 -1.18 23.50 8.72
C THR A 320 -2.66 23.18 8.44
N ASP A 321 -3.06 23.13 7.18
CA ASP A 321 -4.45 22.88 6.80
C ASP A 321 -4.66 21.46 6.24
N ALA A 322 -5.32 20.63 7.03
CA ALA A 322 -5.66 19.25 6.65
C ALA A 322 -6.60 19.19 5.42
N GLU A 323 -7.46 20.17 5.22
CA GLU A 323 -8.39 20.17 4.07
C GLU A 323 -7.63 20.40 2.76
N THR A 324 -6.60 21.23 2.75
CA THR A 324 -5.74 21.41 1.57
C THR A 324 -5.06 20.09 1.16
N VAL A 325 -4.64 19.26 2.11
CA VAL A 325 -4.09 17.92 1.81
C VAL A 325 -5.17 16.98 1.25
N MET A 326 -6.38 17.01 1.83
CA MET A 326 -7.51 16.20 1.33
C MET A 326 -7.96 16.61 -0.06
N ASP A 327 -7.93 17.91 -0.37
CA ASP A 327 -8.24 18.42 -1.70
C ASP A 327 -7.17 17.97 -2.73
N ALA A 328 -5.89 17.97 -2.35
CA ALA A 328 -4.82 17.44 -3.16
C ALA A 328 -5.03 15.95 -3.46
N TYR A 329 -5.34 15.14 -2.44
CA TYR A 329 -5.67 13.72 -2.59
C TYR A 329 -6.87 13.52 -3.51
N THR A 330 -7.98 14.23 -3.28
CA THR A 330 -9.20 14.08 -4.09
C THR A 330 -8.96 14.46 -5.55
N SER A 331 -8.16 15.50 -5.78
CA SER A 331 -7.85 16.00 -7.12
C SER A 331 -6.87 15.10 -7.89
N SER A 332 -6.04 14.32 -7.19
CA SER A 332 -5.05 13.42 -7.81
C SER A 332 -5.69 12.24 -8.53
N GLY A 333 -6.85 11.77 -8.05
CA GLY A 333 -7.57 10.62 -8.61
C GLY A 333 -6.87 9.27 -8.40
N VAL A 334 -5.87 9.21 -7.50
CA VAL A 334 -5.14 7.99 -7.13
C VAL A 334 -5.62 7.46 -5.77
N ASP A 335 -5.24 6.26 -5.40
CA ASP A 335 -5.63 5.59 -4.16
C ASP A 335 -4.86 6.09 -2.93
N HIS A 336 -3.69 6.68 -3.13
CA HIS A 336 -2.87 7.31 -2.08
C HIS A 336 -2.07 8.47 -2.66
N ILE A 337 -1.57 9.32 -1.78
CA ILE A 337 -0.55 10.34 -2.05
C ILE A 337 0.55 10.24 -1.00
N ASP A 338 1.71 10.78 -1.29
CA ASP A 338 2.79 10.87 -0.32
C ASP A 338 2.88 12.27 0.26
N ILE A 339 3.10 12.33 1.57
CA ILE A 339 3.24 13.59 2.30
C ILE A 339 4.56 13.64 3.05
N ILE A 340 5.08 14.84 3.20
CA ILE A 340 6.23 15.13 4.06
C ILE A 340 5.83 16.16 5.12
N LEU A 341 6.33 15.96 6.32
CA LEU A 341 6.11 16.82 7.48
C LEU A 341 7.46 17.25 8.04
N ASP A 342 7.64 18.54 8.10
CA ASP A 342 8.84 19.21 8.64
C ASP A 342 8.45 20.25 9.72
#